data_60a70056a38a72e3bb44d714a861802c
#
_entry.id   60a70056a38a72e3bb44d714a861802c
#
_cell.length_a   1.000
_cell.length_b   1.000
_cell.length_c   1.000
_cell.angle_alpha   90.00
_cell.angle_beta   90.00
_cell.angle_gamma   90.00
#
_symmetry.space_group_name_H-M   'P 1'
#
loop_
_entity.id
_entity.type
_entity.pdbx_description
1 polymer ?
#
loop_
_entity_poly.entity_id
_entity_poly.type
_entity_poly.pdbx_seq_one_letter_code
_entity_poly.pdbx_strand_id
1 'polypeptide(L)'
;MASNRVDLNGALRRLALTLLGAGLIGGPVCAHAANNCAWINETTAGGLLGGDAVGELSEVAGQPTVCTFTQMTAGVKRVLRVTVEIAADPHARMSEIAQGCGADAAPLTAIGNEALVCAADDRKAGLGERVVGRVRDQVFTITIASSLKNDPQLTRDVLKSRIYTAAEQVAGNLF
;
A
#
# COMPACT_ATOMS: atom_id res chain seq x y z
N MET A 1 28.59 7.94 -73.25
CA MET A 1 28.35 9.21 -73.96
C MET A 1 27.90 10.29 -72.96
N ALA A 2 28.59 11.38 -72.96
CA ALA A 2 28.36 12.69 -72.34
C ALA A 2 28.22 12.69 -70.81
N SER A 3 29.20 13.08 -70.03
CA SER A 3 30.03 14.32 -69.96
C SER A 3 29.17 15.56 -69.69
N ASN A 4 29.31 16.14 -68.51
CA ASN A 4 29.64 17.53 -68.25
C ASN A 4 29.50 17.79 -66.73
N ARG A 5 30.58 18.14 -66.14
CA ARG A 5 31.28 19.42 -65.83
C ARG A 5 30.69 20.18 -64.66
N VAL A 6 31.45 20.13 -63.66
CA VAL A 6 31.95 21.15 -62.71
C VAL A 6 31.45 22.59 -62.98
N ASP A 7 30.98 23.20 -61.95
CA ASP A 7 31.28 24.62 -61.69
C ASP A 7 31.49 24.85 -60.18
N LEU A 8 32.74 25.24 -59.91
CA LEU A 8 33.17 25.92 -58.71
C LEU A 8 32.96 27.43 -58.93
N ASN A 9 32.35 28.07 -58.00
CA ASN A 9 32.82 29.38 -57.46
C ASN A 9 31.74 30.12 -56.68
N GLY A 10 32.19 30.70 -55.62
CA GLY A 10 31.43 31.80 -54.99
C GLY A 10 31.36 31.67 -53.49
N ALA A 11 32.44 31.77 -52.83
CA ALA A 11 32.99 32.94 -52.09
C ALA A 11 32.09 33.56 -51.02
N LEU A 12 32.63 33.49 -49.84
CA LEU A 12 32.65 34.51 -48.77
C LEU A 12 31.41 34.83 -47.92
N ARG A 13 31.68 34.59 -46.62
CA ARG A 13 31.31 35.46 -45.48
C ARG A 13 29.83 35.52 -45.10
N ARG A 14 29.52 34.90 -43.98
CA ARG A 14 29.04 35.69 -42.81
C ARG A 14 29.11 34.79 -41.56
N LEU A 15 29.94 35.23 -40.62
CA LEU A 15 29.84 34.85 -39.22
C LEU A 15 28.44 35.16 -38.74
N ALA A 16 27.77 34.16 -38.18
CA ALA A 16 26.65 34.38 -37.29
C ALA A 16 26.88 33.48 -36.06
N LEU A 17 27.26 34.15 -34.98
CA LEU A 17 27.18 33.63 -33.62
C LEU A 17 25.76 33.15 -33.40
N THR A 18 25.57 31.87 -33.21
CA THR A 18 24.34 31.32 -32.61
C THR A 18 24.65 30.76 -31.25
N LEU A 19 24.13 31.48 -30.25
CA LEU A 19 24.09 31.16 -28.83
C LEU A 19 23.61 29.71 -28.62
N LEU A 20 24.45 28.94 -27.92
CA LEU A 20 24.02 27.69 -27.30
C LEU A 20 22.96 28.01 -26.22
N GLY A 21 21.70 27.87 -26.55
CA GLY A 21 20.61 27.78 -25.61
C GLY A 21 20.61 26.36 -25.01
N ALA A 22 21.20 26.18 -23.83
CA ALA A 22 21.02 24.98 -23.03
C ALA A 22 19.56 24.93 -22.55
N GLY A 23 18.71 24.28 -23.34
CA GLY A 23 17.35 23.95 -22.95
C GLY A 23 17.38 22.88 -21.82
N LEU A 24 17.22 23.33 -20.59
CA LEU A 24 16.86 22.47 -19.47
C LEU A 24 15.49 21.83 -19.79
N ILE A 25 15.52 20.59 -20.31
CA ILE A 25 14.33 19.76 -20.39
C ILE A 25 14.05 19.29 -18.96
N GLY A 26 13.39 20.16 -18.19
CA GLY A 26 12.74 19.78 -16.94
C GLY A 26 11.55 18.88 -17.29
N GLY A 27 11.77 17.55 -17.34
CA GLY A 27 10.68 16.60 -17.41
C GLY A 27 9.74 16.81 -16.21
N PRO A 28 8.42 16.61 -16.36
CA PRO A 28 7.52 16.66 -15.24
C PRO A 28 7.96 15.58 -14.25
N VAL A 29 8.50 15.99 -13.11
CA VAL A 29 8.63 15.14 -11.94
C VAL A 29 7.18 14.91 -11.52
N CYS A 30 6.60 13.76 -11.89
CA CYS A 30 5.37 13.31 -11.28
C CYS A 30 5.69 13.14 -9.79
N ALA A 31 5.43 14.20 -9.01
CA ALA A 31 5.32 14.07 -7.57
C ALA A 31 4.17 13.09 -7.35
N HIS A 32 4.50 11.83 -7.12
CA HIS A 32 3.55 10.91 -6.50
C HIS A 32 3.22 11.57 -5.17
N ALA A 33 2.02 12.12 -5.06
CA ALA A 33 1.48 12.48 -3.76
C ALA A 33 1.63 11.21 -2.93
N ALA A 34 2.52 11.24 -1.95
CA ALA A 34 2.65 10.15 -1.02
C ALA A 34 1.28 10.02 -0.34
N ASN A 35 0.54 8.99 -0.68
CA ASN A 35 -0.71 8.62 -0.02
C ASN A 35 -0.32 8.16 1.38
N ASN A 36 -0.11 9.12 2.28
CA ASN A 36 0.38 8.85 3.62
C ASN A 36 -0.76 8.30 4.47
N CYS A 37 -0.81 7.00 4.57
CA CYS A 37 -1.57 6.36 5.61
C CYS A 37 -0.99 6.77 6.98
N ALA A 38 -1.83 7.29 7.87
CA ALA A 38 -1.39 7.80 9.17
C ALA A 38 -0.87 6.70 10.12
N TRP A 39 -1.28 5.45 9.90
CA TRP A 39 -1.03 4.36 10.85
C TRP A 39 0.11 3.43 10.45
N ILE A 40 0.34 3.26 9.15
CA ILE A 40 1.41 2.43 8.57
C ILE A 40 1.92 3.10 7.30
N ASN A 41 3.24 3.18 7.12
CA ASN A 41 3.84 3.66 5.89
C ASN A 41 4.23 2.50 4.95
N GLU A 42 4.59 2.82 3.71
CA GLU A 42 4.97 1.84 2.68
C GLU A 42 6.17 0.97 3.09
N THR A 43 7.17 1.54 3.77
CA THR A 43 8.34 0.79 4.26
C THR A 43 7.93 -0.29 5.26
N THR A 44 7.09 0.07 6.22
CA THR A 44 6.58 -0.88 7.21
C THR A 44 5.69 -1.94 6.55
N ALA A 45 4.78 -1.49 5.66
CA ALA A 45 3.92 -2.41 4.91
C ALA A 45 4.74 -3.38 4.05
N GLY A 46 5.83 -2.90 3.43
CA GLY A 46 6.77 -3.72 2.68
C GLY A 46 7.42 -4.80 3.56
N GLY A 47 7.88 -4.44 4.76
CA GLY A 47 8.41 -5.41 5.75
C GLY A 47 7.37 -6.47 6.14
N LEU A 48 6.11 -6.07 6.34
CA LEU A 48 5.00 -6.98 6.66
C LEU A 48 4.61 -7.89 5.48
N LEU A 49 4.73 -7.42 4.24
CA LEU A 49 4.37 -8.17 3.04
C LEU A 49 5.53 -8.96 2.42
N GLY A 50 6.78 -8.67 2.85
CA GLY A 50 7.97 -9.37 2.40
C GLY A 50 8.58 -8.81 1.12
N GLY A 51 8.45 -7.51 0.86
CA GLY A 51 9.05 -6.80 -0.28
C GLY A 51 8.47 -5.41 -0.42
N ASP A 52 8.93 -4.65 -1.40
CA ASP A 52 8.46 -3.29 -1.64
C ASP A 52 6.95 -3.26 -1.87
N ALA A 53 6.27 -2.39 -1.15
CA ALA A 53 4.83 -2.22 -1.23
C ALA A 53 4.45 -0.80 -1.69
N VAL A 54 3.39 -0.71 -2.48
CA VAL A 54 2.79 0.56 -2.92
C VAL A 54 1.50 0.77 -2.17
N GLY A 55 1.33 1.95 -1.59
CA GLY A 55 0.18 2.34 -0.77
C GLY A 55 -0.85 3.16 -1.53
N GLU A 56 -2.12 2.96 -1.20
CA GLU A 56 -3.26 3.77 -1.63
C GLU A 56 -4.08 4.15 -0.40
N LEU A 57 -4.41 5.44 -0.28
CA LEU A 57 -5.29 5.97 0.75
C LEU A 57 -6.65 6.30 0.14
N SER A 58 -7.72 5.85 0.77
CA SER A 58 -9.10 6.21 0.43
C SER A 58 -9.76 6.89 1.63
N GLU A 59 -10.07 8.17 1.48
CA GLU A 59 -10.80 8.97 2.46
C GLU A 59 -12.04 9.55 1.79
N VAL A 60 -13.20 9.09 2.23
CA VAL A 60 -14.51 9.59 1.77
C VAL A 60 -15.29 10.04 3.00
N ALA A 61 -15.82 11.26 2.96
CA ALA A 61 -16.58 11.81 4.09
C ALA A 61 -17.72 10.86 4.52
N GLY A 62 -17.78 10.55 5.81
CA GLY A 62 -18.78 9.64 6.37
C GLY A 62 -18.54 8.15 6.09
N GLN A 63 -17.40 7.78 5.50
CA GLN A 63 -16.96 6.41 5.30
C GLN A 63 -15.71 6.11 6.14
N PRO A 64 -15.42 4.84 6.44
CA PRO A 64 -14.15 4.47 7.03
C PRO A 64 -12.96 4.93 6.17
N THR A 65 -11.89 5.41 6.80
CA THR A 65 -10.62 5.65 6.11
C THR A 65 -9.93 4.31 5.85
N VAL A 66 -9.48 4.10 4.63
CA VAL A 66 -8.88 2.84 4.19
C VAL A 66 -7.50 3.07 3.60
N CYS A 67 -6.51 2.39 4.14
CA CYS A 67 -5.18 2.25 3.54
C CYS A 67 -5.03 0.85 2.96
N THR A 68 -4.59 0.76 1.71
CA THR A 68 -4.32 -0.51 1.04
C THR A 68 -2.90 -0.51 0.52
N PHE A 69 -2.09 -1.46 0.95
CA PHE A 69 -0.72 -1.66 0.46
C PHE A 69 -0.66 -2.93 -0.34
N THR A 70 -0.10 -2.85 -1.53
CA THR A 70 0.05 -3.98 -2.44
C THR A 70 1.52 -4.25 -2.73
N GLN A 71 1.93 -5.49 -2.57
CA GLN A 71 3.23 -6.02 -2.94
C GLN A 71 3.05 -7.07 -4.02
N MET A 72 3.87 -7.02 -5.07
CA MET A 72 3.86 -7.98 -6.16
C MET A 72 5.24 -8.60 -6.35
N THR A 73 5.35 -9.92 -6.28
CA THR A 73 6.60 -10.64 -6.54
C THR A 73 6.31 -11.95 -7.26
N ALA A 74 6.94 -12.17 -8.39
CA ALA A 74 6.81 -13.42 -9.18
C ALA A 74 5.36 -13.84 -9.45
N GLY A 75 4.46 -12.88 -9.69
CA GLY A 75 3.05 -13.12 -9.95
C GLY A 75 2.19 -13.36 -8.70
N VAL A 76 2.79 -13.37 -7.51
CA VAL A 76 2.06 -13.45 -6.23
C VAL A 76 1.72 -12.05 -5.77
N LYS A 77 0.44 -11.78 -5.53
CA LYS A 77 -0.07 -10.54 -4.94
C LYS A 77 -0.26 -10.72 -3.44
N ARG A 78 0.37 -9.84 -2.65
CA ARG A 78 0.15 -9.72 -1.20
C ARG A 78 -0.45 -8.37 -0.90
N VAL A 79 -1.40 -8.32 0.02
CA VAL A 79 -2.13 -7.10 0.36
C VAL A 79 -2.18 -6.95 1.87
N LEU A 80 -1.83 -5.77 2.35
CA LEU A 80 -2.14 -5.29 3.69
C LEU A 80 -3.22 -4.21 3.55
N ARG A 81 -4.33 -4.39 4.22
CA ARG A 81 -5.40 -3.42 4.27
C ARG A 81 -5.67 -3.00 5.72
N VAL A 82 -5.68 -1.71 5.96
CA VAL A 82 -6.04 -1.10 7.26
C VAL A 82 -7.27 -0.25 7.04
N THR A 83 -8.29 -0.47 7.83
CA THR A 83 -9.54 0.32 7.83
C THR A 83 -9.73 0.87 9.23
N VAL A 84 -10.00 2.17 9.35
CA VAL A 84 -10.28 2.83 10.63
C VAL A 84 -11.54 3.68 10.48
N GLU A 85 -12.40 3.59 11.47
CA GLU A 85 -13.62 4.39 11.57
C GLU A 85 -13.86 4.88 13.00
N ILE A 86 -14.46 6.04 13.14
CA ILE A 86 -14.96 6.55 14.43
C ILE A 86 -16.38 6.04 14.59
N ALA A 87 -16.70 5.43 15.74
CA ALA A 87 -18.01 4.88 16.03
C ALA A 87 -18.58 5.45 17.31
N ALA A 88 -19.87 5.80 17.31
CA ALA A 88 -20.57 6.28 18.50
C ALA A 88 -20.61 5.21 19.61
N ASP A 89 -20.72 3.95 19.23
CA ASP A 89 -20.56 2.79 20.11
C ASP A 89 -19.49 1.86 19.51
N PRO A 90 -18.21 2.07 19.85
CA PRO A 90 -17.11 1.32 19.26
C PRO A 90 -17.09 -0.16 19.67
N HIS A 91 -17.64 -0.51 20.84
CA HIS A 91 -17.76 -1.89 21.27
C HIS A 91 -18.81 -2.65 20.43
N ALA A 92 -19.98 -2.08 20.26
CA ALA A 92 -21.03 -2.69 19.44
C ALA A 92 -20.57 -2.79 17.97
N ARG A 93 -19.92 -1.75 17.44
CA ARG A 93 -19.40 -1.75 16.08
C ARG A 93 -18.31 -2.80 15.85
N MET A 94 -17.35 -2.92 16.78
CA MET A 94 -16.35 -3.98 16.74
C MET A 94 -17.00 -5.36 16.75
N SER A 95 -17.98 -5.57 17.63
CA SER A 95 -18.71 -6.85 17.74
C SER A 95 -19.45 -7.19 16.44
N GLU A 96 -20.05 -6.20 15.77
CA GLU A 96 -20.70 -6.38 14.47
C GLU A 96 -19.69 -6.86 13.41
N ILE A 97 -18.53 -6.18 13.29
CA ILE A 97 -17.49 -6.57 12.33
C ILE A 97 -16.93 -7.96 12.66
N ALA A 98 -16.79 -8.27 13.96
CA ALA A 98 -16.26 -9.52 14.46
C ALA A 98 -17.17 -10.72 14.15
N GLN A 99 -18.47 -10.54 13.88
CA GLN A 99 -19.36 -11.61 13.41
C GLN A 99 -18.85 -12.25 12.11
N GLY A 100 -18.11 -11.49 11.28
CA GLY A 100 -17.47 -12.02 10.08
C GLY A 100 -16.25 -12.91 10.34
N CYS A 101 -15.79 -13.04 11.58
CA CYS A 101 -14.66 -13.88 11.95
C CYS A 101 -15.02 -15.36 12.16
N GLY A 102 -16.30 -15.69 12.36
CA GLY A 102 -16.72 -17.06 12.62
C GLY A 102 -16.22 -17.63 13.96
N ALA A 103 -16.18 -18.96 14.07
CA ALA A 103 -15.83 -19.68 15.32
C ALA A 103 -14.33 -19.66 15.66
N ASP A 104 -13.48 -19.30 14.72
CA ASP A 104 -12.01 -19.33 14.89
C ASP A 104 -11.45 -18.02 15.46
N ALA A 105 -12.32 -17.09 15.88
CA ALA A 105 -11.91 -15.84 16.48
C ALA A 105 -11.21 -16.08 17.83
N ALA A 106 -10.01 -15.54 17.97
CA ALA A 106 -9.23 -15.62 19.21
C ALA A 106 -8.92 -14.20 19.73
N PRO A 107 -9.05 -13.96 21.05
CA PRO A 107 -8.71 -12.67 21.62
C PRO A 107 -7.19 -12.37 21.50
N LEU A 108 -6.87 -11.12 21.21
CA LEU A 108 -5.52 -10.60 21.28
C LEU A 108 -5.35 -9.74 22.53
N THR A 109 -4.32 -10.04 23.31
CA THR A 109 -3.96 -9.27 24.51
C THR A 109 -3.04 -8.11 24.14
N ALA A 110 -3.12 -7.01 24.90
CA ALA A 110 -2.27 -5.82 24.74
C ALA A 110 -2.40 -5.06 23.41
N ILE A 111 -3.47 -5.26 22.67
CA ILE A 111 -3.77 -4.54 21.44
C ILE A 111 -5.01 -3.65 21.67
N GLY A 112 -4.78 -2.33 21.76
CA GLY A 112 -5.86 -1.38 21.99
C GLY A 112 -6.62 -1.60 23.32
N ASN A 113 -7.91 -1.27 23.34
CA ASN A 113 -8.79 -1.60 24.46
C ASN A 113 -9.28 -3.04 24.40
N GLU A 114 -9.54 -3.53 23.21
CA GLU A 114 -9.84 -4.92 22.90
C GLU A 114 -9.52 -5.23 21.42
N ALA A 115 -9.13 -6.45 21.15
CA ALA A 115 -8.90 -6.94 19.80
C ALA A 115 -9.09 -8.45 19.72
N LEU A 116 -9.38 -8.91 18.51
CA LEU A 116 -9.42 -10.33 18.17
C LEU A 116 -8.78 -10.58 16.81
N VAL A 117 -8.26 -11.78 16.64
CA VAL A 117 -7.71 -12.26 15.37
C VAL A 117 -8.55 -13.43 14.84
N CYS A 118 -8.70 -13.49 13.53
CA CYS A 118 -9.38 -14.58 12.84
C CYS A 118 -8.83 -14.77 11.43
N ALA A 119 -9.13 -15.91 10.82
CA ALA A 119 -8.85 -16.10 9.40
C ALA A 119 -9.60 -15.04 8.57
N ALA A 120 -8.92 -14.44 7.59
CA ALA A 120 -9.60 -13.60 6.60
C ALA A 120 -10.39 -14.51 5.67
N ASP A 121 -11.73 -14.44 5.76
CA ASP A 121 -12.62 -15.29 4.97
C ASP A 121 -12.74 -14.76 3.52
N ASP A 122 -11.64 -14.82 2.80
CA ASP A 122 -11.66 -14.65 1.35
C ASP A 122 -11.46 -16.03 0.69
N ARG A 123 -12.55 -16.78 0.57
CA ARG A 123 -12.56 -18.11 -0.06
C ARG A 123 -12.00 -18.13 -1.49
N LYS A 124 -11.75 -16.97 -2.07
CA LYS A 124 -11.20 -16.80 -3.43
C LYS A 124 -9.73 -16.39 -3.47
N ALA A 125 -9.16 -15.91 -2.36
CA ALA A 125 -7.90 -15.18 -2.36
C ALA A 125 -6.72 -15.87 -1.65
N GLY A 126 -6.74 -17.17 -1.45
CA GLY A 126 -5.55 -17.82 -0.93
C GLY A 126 -5.47 -17.89 0.60
N LEU A 127 -4.44 -17.32 1.21
CA LEU A 127 -4.18 -17.33 2.65
C LEU A 127 -4.36 -15.91 3.21
N GLY A 128 -5.02 -15.76 4.34
CA GLY A 128 -5.17 -14.45 4.98
C GLY A 128 -5.52 -14.54 6.46
N GLU A 129 -5.17 -13.49 7.20
CA GLU A 129 -5.52 -13.26 8.59
C GLU A 129 -6.09 -11.85 8.75
N ARG A 130 -7.01 -11.70 9.70
CA ARG A 130 -7.67 -10.44 10.02
C ARG A 130 -7.57 -10.17 11.52
N VAL A 131 -7.30 -8.92 11.87
CA VAL A 131 -7.50 -8.39 13.22
C VAL A 131 -8.63 -7.38 13.18
N VAL A 132 -9.53 -7.47 14.14
CA VAL A 132 -10.54 -6.44 14.43
C VAL A 132 -10.29 -5.97 15.85
N GLY A 133 -10.23 -4.65 16.06
CA GLY A 133 -9.99 -4.10 17.38
C GLY A 133 -10.54 -2.69 17.54
N ARG A 134 -10.44 -2.17 18.75
CA ARG A 134 -10.79 -0.78 19.04
C ARG A 134 -9.79 -0.09 19.97
N VAL A 135 -9.64 1.21 19.76
CA VAL A 135 -8.90 2.12 20.61
C VAL A 135 -9.79 3.33 20.85
N ARG A 136 -10.18 3.56 22.10
CA ARG A 136 -11.11 4.65 22.45
C ARG A 136 -12.42 4.57 21.66
N ASP A 137 -12.69 5.60 20.84
CA ASP A 137 -13.87 5.74 19.97
C ASP A 137 -13.63 5.25 18.53
N GLN A 138 -12.43 4.71 18.25
CA GLN A 138 -12.04 4.23 16.92
C GLN A 138 -12.08 2.72 16.86
N VAL A 139 -12.68 2.18 15.80
CA VAL A 139 -12.66 0.76 15.45
C VAL A 139 -11.75 0.58 14.25
N PHE A 140 -10.87 -0.41 14.32
CA PHE A 140 -9.96 -0.72 13.23
C PHE A 140 -10.07 -2.17 12.79
N THR A 141 -9.83 -2.38 11.51
CA THR A 141 -9.69 -3.71 10.91
C THR A 141 -8.40 -3.76 10.11
N ILE A 142 -7.60 -4.78 10.34
CA ILE A 142 -6.37 -5.03 9.57
C ILE A 142 -6.50 -6.39 8.92
N THR A 143 -6.15 -6.48 7.65
CA THR A 143 -6.11 -7.75 6.92
C THR A 143 -4.79 -7.88 6.20
N ILE A 144 -4.10 -9.00 6.36
CA ILE A 144 -2.98 -9.39 5.52
C ILE A 144 -3.40 -10.63 4.74
N ALA A 145 -3.26 -10.60 3.42
CA ALA A 145 -3.64 -11.70 2.56
C ALA A 145 -2.63 -11.91 1.42
N SER A 146 -2.53 -13.16 0.97
CA SER A 146 -1.77 -13.55 -0.21
C SER A 146 -2.69 -14.23 -1.22
N SER A 147 -2.50 -13.94 -2.51
CA SER A 147 -3.20 -14.64 -3.60
C SER A 147 -2.78 -16.10 -3.75
N LEU A 148 -1.73 -16.52 -3.05
CA LEU A 148 -1.23 -17.88 -3.08
C LEU A 148 -1.51 -18.60 -1.76
N LYS A 149 -2.21 -19.73 -1.80
CA LYS A 149 -2.61 -20.50 -0.63
C LYS A 149 -1.41 -21.04 0.18
N ASN A 150 -0.32 -21.38 -0.50
CA ASN A 150 0.93 -21.86 0.11
C ASN A 150 2.04 -20.86 -0.24
N ASP A 151 1.90 -19.63 0.22
CA ASP A 151 2.90 -18.58 0.01
C ASP A 151 4.14 -18.86 0.85
N PRO A 152 5.33 -19.06 0.23
CA PRO A 152 6.54 -19.37 0.97
C PRO A 152 7.04 -18.23 1.85
N GLN A 153 6.64 -16.99 1.58
CA GLN A 153 7.02 -15.82 2.37
C GLN A 153 5.98 -15.42 3.43
N LEU A 154 4.73 -15.88 3.26
CA LEU A 154 3.63 -15.67 4.20
C LEU A 154 3.08 -17.02 4.64
N THR A 155 3.92 -17.88 5.24
CA THR A 155 3.42 -19.09 5.89
C THR A 155 2.45 -18.71 7.02
N ARG A 156 1.61 -19.65 7.48
CA ARG A 156 0.62 -19.37 8.54
C ARG A 156 1.25 -18.74 9.79
N ASP A 157 2.41 -19.23 10.22
CA ASP A 157 3.08 -18.72 11.41
C ASP A 157 3.67 -17.32 11.19
N VAL A 158 4.25 -17.09 10.01
CA VAL A 158 4.75 -15.78 9.60
C VAL A 158 3.60 -14.77 9.50
N LEU A 159 2.47 -15.19 8.92
CA LEU A 159 1.29 -14.34 8.78
C LEU A 159 0.71 -13.93 10.14
N LYS A 160 0.59 -14.89 11.08
CA LYS A 160 0.16 -14.61 12.47
C LYS A 160 1.10 -13.60 13.16
N SER A 161 2.40 -13.78 13.06
CA SER A 161 3.37 -12.84 13.63
C SER A 161 3.25 -11.46 13.01
N ARG A 162 3.14 -11.37 11.68
CA ARG A 162 3.06 -10.09 10.96
C ARG A 162 1.76 -9.34 11.20
N ILE A 163 0.63 -10.04 11.27
CA ILE A 163 -0.65 -9.40 11.56
C ILE A 163 -0.69 -8.86 12.99
N TYR A 164 -0.06 -9.55 13.95
CA TYR A 164 0.08 -9.08 15.31
C TYR A 164 0.92 -7.78 15.35
N THR A 165 2.10 -7.78 14.72
CA THR A 165 2.95 -6.58 14.61
C THR A 165 2.21 -5.40 13.95
N ALA A 166 1.45 -5.66 12.89
CA ALA A 166 0.63 -4.63 12.26
C ALA A 166 -0.43 -4.07 13.22
N ALA A 167 -1.06 -4.93 14.02
CA ALA A 167 -2.06 -4.52 14.99
C ALA A 167 -1.49 -3.69 16.13
N GLU A 168 -0.31 -4.05 16.66
CA GLU A 168 0.42 -3.25 17.66
C GLU A 168 0.70 -1.85 17.12
N GLN A 169 1.22 -1.75 15.89
CA GLN A 169 1.57 -0.47 15.30
C GLN A 169 0.34 0.40 15.01
N VAL A 170 -0.72 -0.16 14.43
CA VAL A 170 -1.95 0.59 14.17
C VAL A 170 -2.58 1.05 15.47
N ALA A 171 -2.74 0.16 16.46
CA ALA A 171 -3.30 0.52 17.74
C ALA A 171 -2.45 1.59 18.46
N GLY A 172 -1.12 1.49 18.41
CA GLY A 172 -0.22 2.49 18.98
C GLY A 172 -0.35 3.88 18.34
N ASN A 173 -0.65 3.96 17.06
CA ASN A 173 -0.85 5.22 16.34
C ASN A 173 -2.27 5.78 16.45
N LEU A 174 -3.20 5.04 17.09
CA LEU A 174 -4.58 5.48 17.37
C LEU A 174 -4.74 6.04 18.81
N PHE A 175 -3.73 5.85 19.70
CA PHE A 175 -3.73 6.42 21.05
C PHE A 175 -3.33 7.89 21.04
#